data_31d2e0b1738413555e954dab591b2c87
#
_entry.id   31d2e0b1738413555e954dab591b2c87
#
_cell.length_a   1.000
_cell.length_b   1.000
_cell.length_c   1.000
_cell.angle_alpha   90.00
_cell.angle_beta   90.00
_cell.angle_gamma   90.00
#
_symmetry.space_group_name_H-M   'P 1'
#
loop_
_entity.id
_entity.type
_entity.pdbx_description
1 polymer ?
#
loop_
_entity_poly.entity_id
_entity_poly.type
_entity_poly.pdbx_seq_one_letter_code
_entity_poly.pdbx_strand_id
1 'polypeptide(L)'
;MWAIIFGVVLVGGSVTAFVTMGKNNGPKNQQNPEQIINTILQPIVHNASALGTSNAKVTLIEFGDYQCQFCARFDRETKDLIINNFVNTGMIHFMFKDFVINDRPSDKLSTLAAIGSYCAAEQGKYWPYHNEVYRNSKGENTDWVSKNSLTQFAVYAGISDVKKFSSCLDSKKYENLVVTNDNLARSIGLTSTPTFILIADGKPPLKIEGAQPYSVFEGAIRQALS
;
A
#
# COMPACT_ATOMS: atom_id res chain seq x y z
N MET A 1 15.52 19.87 9.91
CA MET A 1 15.23 18.51 9.40
C MET A 1 14.77 17.69 10.61
N TRP A 2 13.46 17.40 10.70
CA TRP A 2 12.93 16.54 11.76
C TRP A 2 12.82 15.15 11.17
N ALA A 3 13.55 14.24 11.74
CA ALA A 3 13.29 12.82 11.53
C ALA A 3 12.23 12.42 12.56
N ILE A 4 11.07 11.94 12.11
CA ILE A 4 10.17 11.20 12.97
C ILE A 4 10.84 9.84 13.16
N ILE A 5 11.54 9.67 14.29
CA ILE A 5 12.15 8.39 14.64
C ILE A 5 11.06 7.56 15.30
N PHE A 6 10.53 6.58 14.56
CA PHE A 6 9.72 5.51 15.10
C PHE A 6 10.66 4.40 15.58
N GLY A 7 10.87 4.30 16.86
CA GLY A 7 11.59 3.17 17.45
C GLY A 7 10.59 2.10 17.89
N VAL A 8 10.71 0.90 17.35
CA VAL A 8 10.05 -0.29 17.91
C VAL A 8 11.12 -1.09 18.63
N VAL A 9 11.04 -1.15 19.95
CA VAL A 9 11.85 -2.07 20.75
C VAL A 9 10.96 -3.21 21.19
N LEU A 10 11.22 -4.41 20.68
CA LEU A 10 10.60 -5.63 21.15
C LEU A 10 11.41 -6.15 22.35
N VAL A 11 10.90 -5.93 23.55
CA VAL A 11 11.33 -6.67 24.74
C VAL A 11 10.07 -7.08 25.50
N GLY A 12 9.82 -8.37 25.55
CA GLY A 12 8.94 -8.99 26.55
C GLY A 12 7.50 -8.48 26.61
N GLY A 13 6.67 -8.79 25.62
CA GLY A 13 5.21 -8.87 25.81
C GLY A 13 4.42 -7.57 25.95
N SER A 14 5.01 -6.38 25.74
CA SER A 14 4.28 -5.11 25.79
C SER A 14 4.72 -4.21 24.64
N VAL A 15 3.76 -3.83 23.79
CA VAL A 15 3.98 -2.82 22.75
C VAL A 15 3.77 -1.46 23.38
N THR A 16 4.84 -0.71 23.58
CA THR A 16 4.77 0.70 24.02
C THR A 16 5.19 1.60 22.86
N ALA A 17 4.27 2.41 22.36
CA ALA A 17 4.56 3.45 21.40
C ALA A 17 5.00 4.72 22.13
N PHE A 18 6.24 5.17 21.90
CA PHE A 18 6.71 6.48 22.35
C PHE A 18 6.80 7.44 21.18
N VAL A 19 5.99 8.50 21.22
CA VAL A 19 6.17 9.68 20.37
C VAL A 19 6.91 10.73 21.17
N THR A 20 8.19 10.96 20.87
CA THR A 20 8.96 12.09 21.46
C THR A 20 8.90 13.28 20.49
N MET A 21 8.26 14.37 20.93
CA MET A 21 8.28 15.66 20.24
C MET A 21 9.53 16.46 20.70
N GLY A 22 10.50 16.60 19.83
CA GLY A 22 11.63 17.52 20.01
C GLY A 22 11.33 18.89 19.38
N LYS A 23 11.54 20.00 20.11
CA LYS A 23 11.38 21.37 19.61
C LYS A 23 12.60 21.79 18.80
N ASN A 24 12.42 22.18 17.52
CA ASN A 24 13.38 22.97 16.77
C ASN A 24 12.66 24.04 15.93
N ASN A 25 13.09 25.29 16.09
CA ASN A 25 12.53 26.48 15.44
C ASN A 25 13.19 26.72 14.06
N GLY A 26 12.43 26.48 12.99
CA GLY A 26 12.71 26.90 11.62
C GLY A 26 11.39 26.96 10.85
N PRO A 27 11.24 27.73 9.78
CA PRO A 27 9.98 27.84 9.05
C PRO A 27 9.66 26.48 8.42
N LYS A 28 8.74 25.76 9.03
CA LYS A 28 8.31 24.41 8.63
C LYS A 28 6.91 24.49 8.09
N ASN A 29 6.79 24.05 6.88
CA ASN A 29 5.53 23.56 6.37
C ASN A 29 5.19 22.27 7.16
N GLN A 30 4.83 22.42 8.45
CA GLN A 30 4.40 21.32 9.31
C GLN A 30 2.95 21.03 8.92
N GLN A 31 2.78 20.05 8.05
CA GLN A 31 1.46 19.47 7.88
C GLN A 31 1.01 18.95 9.26
N ASN A 32 -0.18 19.41 9.70
CA ASN A 32 -0.80 18.92 10.91
C ASN A 32 -0.95 17.38 10.82
N PRO A 33 -0.66 16.62 11.91
CA PRO A 33 -0.86 15.17 11.92
C PRO A 33 -2.22 14.71 11.39
N GLU A 34 -3.30 15.44 11.68
CA GLU A 34 -4.63 15.18 11.13
C GLU A 34 -4.69 15.36 9.61
N GLN A 35 -3.97 16.35 9.06
CA GLN A 35 -3.91 16.53 7.60
C GLN A 35 -3.16 15.39 6.92
N ILE A 36 -2.09 14.89 7.55
CA ILE A 36 -1.36 13.71 7.07
C ILE A 36 -2.29 12.49 7.07
N ILE A 37 -2.98 12.22 8.18
CA ILE A 37 -3.94 11.12 8.29
C ILE A 37 -5.02 11.24 7.22
N ASN A 38 -5.64 12.42 7.08
CA ASN A 38 -6.65 12.68 6.07
C ASN A 38 -6.11 12.46 4.65
N THR A 39 -4.86 12.84 4.37
CA THR A 39 -4.23 12.59 3.07
C THR A 39 -3.98 11.10 2.83
N ILE A 40 -3.53 10.37 3.86
CA ILE A 40 -3.35 8.92 3.78
C ILE A 40 -4.67 8.20 3.53
N LEU A 41 -5.75 8.64 4.16
CA LEU A 41 -7.09 8.06 4.03
C LEU A 41 -7.80 8.44 2.73
N GLN A 42 -7.32 9.46 1.97
CA GLN A 42 -7.97 9.82 0.71
C GLN A 42 -8.03 8.61 -0.23
N PRO A 43 -9.24 8.30 -0.73
CA PRO A 43 -9.41 7.21 -1.68
C PRO A 43 -8.71 7.53 -2.99
N ILE A 44 -8.19 6.49 -3.64
CA ILE A 44 -7.55 6.57 -4.95
C ILE A 44 -8.55 6.05 -5.97
N VAL A 45 -8.75 6.81 -7.07
CA VAL A 45 -9.54 6.42 -8.26
C VAL A 45 -10.77 5.57 -7.89
N HIS A 46 -11.86 6.22 -7.52
CA HIS A 46 -13.15 5.56 -7.23
C HIS A 46 -13.08 4.43 -6.19
N ASN A 47 -12.21 4.51 -5.20
CA ASN A 47 -11.95 3.44 -4.20
C ASN A 47 -11.43 2.12 -4.80
N ALA A 48 -10.88 2.12 -6.01
CA ALA A 48 -10.50 0.88 -6.69
C ALA A 48 -9.44 0.07 -5.91
N SER A 49 -8.53 0.75 -5.20
CA SER A 49 -7.48 0.13 -4.39
C SER A 49 -7.89 -0.10 -2.93
N ALA A 50 -9.20 -0.17 -2.66
CA ALA A 50 -9.73 -0.39 -1.31
C ALA A 50 -10.69 -1.60 -1.28
N LEU A 51 -10.74 -2.27 -0.12
CA LEU A 51 -11.63 -3.40 0.18
C LEU A 51 -12.35 -3.14 1.51
N GLY A 52 -13.55 -3.64 1.62
CA GLY A 52 -14.39 -3.45 2.81
C GLY A 52 -15.15 -2.13 2.78
N THR A 53 -15.72 -1.76 3.93
CA THR A 53 -16.53 -0.55 4.05
C THR A 53 -15.66 0.63 4.47
N SER A 54 -15.84 1.78 3.80
CA SER A 54 -15.15 3.03 4.14
C SER A 54 -15.56 3.59 5.51
N ASN A 55 -16.67 3.10 6.08
CA ASN A 55 -17.16 3.49 7.41
C ASN A 55 -16.62 2.60 8.55
N ALA A 56 -15.72 1.66 8.26
CA ALA A 56 -15.09 0.86 9.29
C ALA A 56 -14.26 1.75 10.23
N LYS A 57 -14.32 1.46 11.54
CA LYS A 57 -13.60 2.23 12.58
C LYS A 57 -12.08 2.13 12.48
N VAL A 58 -11.60 1.15 11.77
CA VAL A 58 -10.16 0.87 11.60
C VAL A 58 -9.86 0.76 10.12
N THR A 59 -8.82 1.45 9.67
CA THR A 59 -8.28 1.33 8.31
C THR A 59 -6.86 0.81 8.35
N LEU A 60 -6.57 -0.24 7.61
CA LEU A 60 -5.23 -0.76 7.38
C LEU A 60 -4.79 -0.39 5.96
N ILE A 61 -3.73 0.40 5.86
CA ILE A 61 -3.18 0.84 4.58
C ILE A 61 -1.83 0.17 4.36
N GLU A 62 -1.70 -0.58 3.27
CA GLU A 62 -0.43 -1.09 2.78
C GLU A 62 0.21 -0.09 1.81
N PHE A 63 1.47 0.27 2.06
CA PHE A 63 2.34 0.93 1.09
C PHE A 63 3.26 -0.14 0.49
N GLY A 64 3.06 -0.41 -0.80
CA GLY A 64 3.69 -1.55 -1.46
C GLY A 64 4.25 -1.23 -2.84
N ASP A 65 5.12 -2.13 -3.31
CA ASP A 65 5.77 -2.10 -4.61
C ASP A 65 5.57 -3.45 -5.30
N TYR A 66 5.08 -3.44 -6.54
CA TYR A 66 4.80 -4.68 -7.26
C TYR A 66 6.03 -5.54 -7.57
N GLN A 67 7.23 -4.96 -7.61
CA GLN A 67 8.47 -5.73 -7.74
C GLN A 67 9.01 -6.24 -6.40
N CYS A 68 8.51 -5.74 -5.26
CA CYS A 68 9.02 -6.13 -3.95
C CYS A 68 8.65 -7.57 -3.60
N GLN A 69 9.68 -8.41 -3.38
CA GLN A 69 9.48 -9.81 -2.99
C GLN A 69 8.75 -9.98 -1.66
N PHE A 70 8.94 -9.05 -0.71
CA PHE A 70 8.26 -9.09 0.58
C PHE A 70 6.79 -8.67 0.47
N CYS A 71 6.42 -7.74 -0.43
CA CYS A 71 5.03 -7.46 -0.75
C CYS A 71 4.34 -8.68 -1.35
N ALA A 72 5.00 -9.36 -2.29
CA ALA A 72 4.49 -10.60 -2.87
C ALA A 72 4.37 -11.72 -1.81
N ARG A 73 5.25 -11.78 -0.80
CA ARG A 73 5.14 -12.72 0.32
C ARG A 73 3.93 -12.39 1.19
N PHE A 74 3.74 -11.12 1.57
CA PHE A 74 2.56 -10.69 2.32
C PHE A 74 1.27 -11.02 1.58
N ASP A 75 1.20 -10.73 0.29
CA ASP A 75 0.04 -11.03 -0.56
C ASP A 75 -0.33 -12.52 -0.50
N ARG A 76 0.65 -13.42 -0.63
CA ARG A 76 0.43 -14.87 -0.64
C ARG A 76 0.14 -15.48 0.73
N GLU A 77 0.75 -14.97 1.80
CA GLU A 77 0.76 -15.66 3.11
C GLU A 77 -0.18 -15.03 4.13
N THR A 78 -0.45 -13.73 4.02
CA THR A 78 -1.09 -12.97 5.10
C THR A 78 -2.34 -12.20 4.66
N LYS A 79 -2.32 -11.57 3.48
CA LYS A 79 -3.39 -10.68 3.02
C LYS A 79 -4.77 -11.33 3.05
N ASP A 80 -4.91 -12.53 2.50
CA ASP A 80 -6.22 -13.19 2.41
C ASP A 80 -6.77 -13.55 3.79
N LEU A 81 -5.93 -13.85 4.77
CA LEU A 81 -6.36 -14.07 6.16
C LEU A 81 -6.94 -12.78 6.77
N ILE A 82 -6.29 -11.63 6.52
CA ILE A 82 -6.80 -10.32 6.96
C ILE A 82 -8.13 -10.01 6.27
N ILE A 83 -8.20 -10.20 4.94
CA ILE A 83 -9.42 -9.94 4.17
C ILE A 83 -10.58 -10.78 4.70
N ASN A 84 -10.39 -12.08 4.87
CA ASN A 84 -11.44 -12.99 5.28
C ASN A 84 -11.90 -12.75 6.74
N ASN A 85 -10.97 -12.50 7.64
CA ASN A 85 -11.29 -12.42 9.07
C ASN A 85 -11.76 -11.03 9.52
N PHE A 86 -11.36 -9.95 8.80
CA PHE A 86 -11.63 -8.59 9.25
C PHE A 86 -12.30 -7.70 8.20
N VAL A 87 -11.90 -7.78 6.94
CA VAL A 87 -12.46 -6.91 5.89
C VAL A 87 -13.84 -7.39 5.47
N ASN A 88 -14.00 -8.68 5.14
CA ASN A 88 -15.28 -9.26 4.73
C ASN A 88 -16.33 -9.27 5.85
N THR A 89 -15.88 -9.16 7.10
CA THR A 89 -16.76 -9.02 8.28
C THR A 89 -17.16 -7.56 8.58
N GLY A 90 -16.64 -6.60 7.78
CA GLY A 90 -16.92 -5.18 7.96
C GLY A 90 -16.16 -4.51 9.12
N MET A 91 -15.24 -5.23 9.78
CA MET A 91 -14.52 -4.70 10.94
C MET A 91 -13.46 -3.66 10.55
N ILE A 92 -12.80 -3.85 9.41
CA ILE A 92 -11.78 -2.92 8.90
C ILE A 92 -11.97 -2.59 7.42
N HIS A 93 -11.42 -1.45 7.04
CA HIS A 93 -11.18 -1.04 5.68
C HIS A 93 -9.73 -1.32 5.32
N PHE A 94 -9.46 -1.99 4.20
CA PHE A 94 -8.10 -2.26 3.71
C PHE A 94 -7.83 -1.44 2.46
N MET A 95 -6.68 -0.77 2.41
CA MET A 95 -6.26 0.05 1.26
C MET A 95 -4.86 -0.33 0.81
N PHE A 96 -4.60 -0.24 -0.49
CA PHE A 96 -3.25 -0.30 -1.05
C PHE A 96 -2.85 1.04 -1.65
N LYS A 97 -1.62 1.48 -1.40
CA LYS A 97 -1.00 2.65 -2.00
C LYS A 97 0.39 2.31 -2.54
N ASP A 98 0.70 2.90 -3.69
CA ASP A 98 1.99 2.65 -4.33
C ASP A 98 3.13 3.33 -3.58
N PHE A 99 4.21 2.57 -3.37
CA PHE A 99 5.49 3.09 -2.91
C PHE A 99 6.60 2.42 -3.72
N VAL A 100 6.96 3.02 -4.86
CA VAL A 100 7.73 2.40 -5.95
C VAL A 100 9.25 2.50 -5.72
N ILE A 101 9.70 1.92 -4.61
CA ILE A 101 11.12 2.02 -4.17
C ILE A 101 12.08 1.19 -5.02
N ASN A 102 11.57 0.20 -5.77
CA ASN A 102 12.38 -0.67 -6.63
C ASN A 102 12.49 -0.16 -8.08
N ASP A 103 11.97 1.03 -8.36
CA ASP A 103 12.16 1.66 -9.68
C ASP A 103 13.65 1.97 -9.91
N ARG A 104 14.15 1.55 -11.06
CA ARG A 104 15.45 2.01 -11.56
C ARG A 104 15.27 3.28 -12.39
N PRO A 105 16.21 4.22 -12.36
CA PRO A 105 16.11 5.44 -13.18
C PRO A 105 15.90 5.18 -14.67
N SER A 106 16.37 4.02 -15.15
CA SER A 106 16.35 3.65 -16.57
C SER A 106 15.00 3.14 -17.07
N ASP A 107 14.15 2.53 -16.21
CA ASP A 107 12.99 1.77 -16.71
C ASP A 107 11.68 1.94 -15.94
N LYS A 108 11.69 2.35 -14.68
CA LYS A 108 10.50 2.59 -13.83
C LYS A 108 9.47 1.45 -13.89
N LEU A 109 9.92 0.21 -13.75
CA LEU A 109 9.05 -0.96 -13.93
C LEU A 109 8.04 -1.12 -12.79
N SER A 110 8.38 -0.72 -11.55
CA SER A 110 7.41 -0.69 -10.45
C SER A 110 6.29 0.32 -10.72
N THR A 111 6.64 1.53 -11.20
CA THR A 111 5.67 2.52 -11.67
C THR A 111 4.80 1.96 -12.79
N LEU A 112 5.37 1.25 -13.76
CA LEU A 112 4.61 0.67 -14.87
C LEU A 112 3.61 -0.38 -14.38
N ALA A 113 4.00 -1.26 -13.45
CA ALA A 113 3.11 -2.26 -12.87
C ALA A 113 1.97 -1.61 -12.07
N ALA A 114 2.27 -0.55 -11.30
CA ALA A 114 1.30 0.23 -10.56
C ALA A 114 0.30 0.94 -11.49
N ILE A 115 0.74 1.54 -12.60
CA ILE A 115 -0.16 2.11 -13.63
C ILE A 115 -1.12 1.03 -14.14
N GLY A 116 -0.62 -0.19 -14.36
CA GLY A 116 -1.44 -1.32 -14.82
C GLY A 116 -2.60 -1.63 -13.89
N SER A 117 -2.41 -1.54 -12.56
CA SER A 117 -3.50 -1.79 -11.59
C SER A 117 -4.64 -0.78 -11.73
N TYR A 118 -4.34 0.49 -11.98
CA TYR A 118 -5.36 1.52 -12.23
C TYR A 118 -6.00 1.40 -13.60
N CYS A 119 -5.26 0.97 -14.63
CA CYS A 119 -5.85 0.63 -15.92
C CYS A 119 -6.83 -0.54 -15.81
N ALA A 120 -6.53 -1.53 -14.96
CA ALA A 120 -7.43 -2.64 -14.64
C ALA A 120 -8.67 -2.15 -13.86
N ALA A 121 -8.50 -1.17 -12.98
CA ALA A 121 -9.57 -0.56 -12.22
C ALA A 121 -10.69 0.04 -13.10
N GLU A 122 -10.34 0.59 -14.27
CA GLU A 122 -11.32 1.12 -15.23
C GLU A 122 -12.35 0.06 -15.71
N GLN A 123 -12.03 -1.21 -15.50
CA GLN A 123 -12.90 -2.33 -15.85
C GLN A 123 -13.33 -3.15 -14.61
N GLY A 124 -13.20 -2.55 -13.40
CA GLY A 124 -13.56 -3.20 -12.14
C GLY A 124 -12.65 -4.36 -11.75
N LYS A 125 -11.40 -4.39 -12.27
CA LYS A 125 -10.47 -5.50 -12.12
C LYS A 125 -9.19 -5.15 -11.35
N TYR A 126 -9.22 -4.10 -10.51
CA TYR A 126 -8.04 -3.71 -9.73
C TYR A 126 -7.48 -4.89 -8.93
N TRP A 127 -8.25 -5.47 -8.04
CA TRP A 127 -7.79 -6.54 -7.14
C TRP A 127 -7.49 -7.86 -7.85
N PRO A 128 -8.29 -8.33 -8.81
CA PRO A 128 -7.90 -9.48 -9.63
C PRO A 128 -6.54 -9.27 -10.33
N TYR A 129 -6.28 -8.07 -10.87
CA TYR A 129 -5.01 -7.74 -11.51
C TYR A 129 -3.87 -7.65 -10.49
N HIS A 130 -4.06 -6.96 -9.37
CA HIS A 130 -3.13 -6.86 -8.26
C HIS A 130 -2.64 -8.25 -7.81
N ASN A 131 -3.57 -9.17 -7.61
CA ASN A 131 -3.27 -10.55 -7.22
C ASN A 131 -2.47 -11.30 -8.30
N GLU A 132 -2.82 -11.11 -9.58
CA GLU A 132 -2.07 -11.73 -10.68
C GLU A 132 -0.64 -11.23 -10.78
N VAL A 133 -0.40 -9.93 -10.59
CA VAL A 133 0.95 -9.37 -10.61
C VAL A 133 1.80 -9.98 -9.49
N TYR A 134 1.29 -10.02 -8.25
CA TYR A 134 2.03 -10.61 -7.13
C TYR A 134 2.19 -12.13 -7.25
N ARG A 135 1.19 -12.84 -7.75
CA ARG A 135 1.28 -14.30 -8.02
C ARG A 135 2.41 -14.65 -8.97
N ASN A 136 2.64 -13.79 -9.97
CA ASN A 136 3.66 -13.98 -11.00
C ASN A 136 4.98 -13.27 -10.68
N SER A 137 5.12 -12.67 -9.51
CA SER A 137 6.33 -11.95 -9.11
C SER A 137 7.54 -12.86 -9.09
N LYS A 138 8.63 -12.40 -9.72
CA LYS A 138 9.94 -13.06 -9.73
C LYS A 138 10.98 -12.29 -8.90
N GLY A 139 10.50 -11.36 -8.07
CA GLY A 139 11.35 -10.52 -7.24
C GLY A 139 11.87 -9.27 -7.95
N GLU A 140 12.74 -8.58 -7.25
CA GLU A 140 13.20 -7.25 -7.61
C GLU A 140 14.19 -7.28 -8.77
N ASN A 141 14.03 -6.38 -9.73
CA ASN A 141 15.00 -6.12 -10.80
C ASN A 141 15.42 -7.35 -11.63
N THR A 142 14.52 -8.30 -11.82
CA THR A 142 14.74 -9.51 -12.64
C THR A 142 14.07 -9.43 -14.02
N ASP A 143 13.74 -8.23 -14.48
CA ASP A 143 13.19 -7.89 -15.81
C ASP A 143 11.89 -8.66 -16.20
N TRP A 144 11.16 -9.19 -15.20
CA TRP A 144 9.91 -9.90 -15.43
C TRP A 144 8.72 -8.95 -15.71
N VAL A 145 8.83 -7.68 -15.27
CA VAL A 145 7.84 -6.65 -15.55
C VAL A 145 8.10 -6.06 -16.92
N SER A 146 7.11 -6.16 -17.80
CA SER A 146 7.11 -5.57 -19.12
C SER A 146 5.66 -5.30 -19.55
N LYS A 147 5.45 -4.47 -20.58
CA LYS A 147 4.10 -4.28 -21.15
C LYS A 147 3.46 -5.60 -21.55
N ASN A 148 4.23 -6.52 -22.11
CA ASN A 148 3.73 -7.82 -22.54
C ASN A 148 3.28 -8.69 -21.33
N SER A 149 4.13 -8.80 -20.29
CA SER A 149 3.75 -9.58 -19.10
C SER A 149 2.57 -8.95 -18.37
N LEU A 150 2.55 -7.63 -18.21
CA LEU A 150 1.44 -6.92 -17.57
C LEU A 150 0.12 -7.06 -18.36
N THR A 151 0.18 -7.04 -19.69
CA THR A 151 -1.00 -7.31 -20.55
C THR A 151 -1.47 -8.76 -20.39
N GLN A 152 -0.55 -9.72 -20.27
CA GLN A 152 -0.90 -11.10 -20.02
C GLN A 152 -1.56 -11.30 -18.64
N PHE A 153 -1.06 -10.60 -17.60
CA PHE A 153 -1.69 -10.62 -16.26
C PHE A 153 -3.08 -9.97 -16.29
N ALA A 154 -3.29 -8.96 -17.14
CA ALA A 154 -4.60 -8.37 -17.35
C ALA A 154 -5.60 -9.40 -17.95
N VAL A 155 -5.16 -10.22 -18.90
CA VAL A 155 -5.97 -11.32 -19.44
C VAL A 155 -6.31 -12.33 -18.33
N TYR A 156 -5.35 -12.75 -17.53
CA TYR A 156 -5.56 -13.67 -16.42
C TYR A 156 -6.50 -13.11 -15.33
N ALA A 157 -6.44 -11.80 -15.10
CA ALA A 157 -7.34 -11.08 -14.20
C ALA A 157 -8.79 -10.97 -14.73
N GLY A 158 -9.05 -11.42 -15.97
CA GLY A 158 -10.37 -11.36 -16.59
C GLY A 158 -10.75 -9.95 -17.10
N ILE A 159 -9.77 -9.19 -17.57
CA ILE A 159 -10.01 -7.92 -18.26
C ILE A 159 -10.58 -8.23 -19.64
N SER A 160 -11.77 -7.70 -19.93
CA SER A 160 -12.50 -7.96 -21.17
C SER A 160 -12.00 -7.14 -22.35
N ASP A 161 -11.66 -5.86 -22.13
CA ASP A 161 -11.11 -4.99 -23.17
C ASP A 161 -9.60 -4.79 -22.97
N VAL A 162 -8.83 -5.75 -23.47
CA VAL A 162 -7.36 -5.75 -23.41
C VAL A 162 -6.78 -4.59 -24.22
N LYS A 163 -7.43 -4.13 -25.29
CA LYS A 163 -6.96 -2.99 -26.08
C LYS A 163 -7.05 -1.69 -25.28
N LYS A 164 -8.18 -1.49 -24.56
CA LYS A 164 -8.34 -0.35 -23.65
C LYS A 164 -7.30 -0.37 -22.54
N PHE A 165 -7.04 -1.53 -21.93
CA PHE A 165 -6.00 -1.71 -20.92
C PHE A 165 -4.62 -1.33 -21.48
N SER A 166 -4.23 -1.87 -22.64
CA SER A 166 -2.94 -1.60 -23.26
C SER A 166 -2.77 -0.11 -23.63
N SER A 167 -3.80 0.52 -24.18
CA SER A 167 -3.78 1.95 -24.50
C SER A 167 -3.62 2.83 -23.25
N CYS A 168 -4.29 2.46 -22.14
CA CYS A 168 -4.13 3.11 -20.85
C CYS A 168 -2.70 2.98 -20.30
N LEU A 169 -2.13 1.77 -20.40
CA LEU A 169 -0.76 1.49 -19.96
C LEU A 169 0.27 2.25 -20.82
N ASP A 170 0.09 2.26 -22.13
CA ASP A 170 0.98 2.94 -23.09
C ASP A 170 0.98 4.45 -22.92
N SER A 171 -0.18 5.04 -22.65
CA SER A 171 -0.32 6.48 -22.38
C SER A 171 0.15 6.87 -20.98
N LYS A 172 0.49 5.89 -20.13
CA LYS A 172 0.85 6.10 -18.71
C LYS A 172 -0.20 6.92 -17.95
N LYS A 173 -1.48 6.71 -18.24
CA LYS A 173 -2.60 7.53 -17.78
C LYS A 173 -2.58 7.85 -16.30
N TYR A 174 -2.09 6.93 -15.47
CA TYR A 174 -2.09 7.04 -14.01
C TYR A 174 -0.71 7.29 -13.39
N GLU A 175 0.31 7.68 -14.20
CA GLU A 175 1.67 7.93 -13.69
C GLU A 175 1.67 9.00 -12.57
N ASN A 176 0.94 10.10 -12.75
CA ASN A 176 0.86 11.15 -11.74
C ASN A 176 0.25 10.65 -10.42
N LEU A 177 -0.68 9.71 -10.47
CA LEU A 177 -1.28 9.13 -9.27
C LEU A 177 -0.28 8.27 -8.50
N VAL A 178 0.47 7.41 -9.23
CA VAL A 178 1.54 6.59 -8.64
C VAL A 178 2.61 7.49 -8.00
N VAL A 179 3.03 8.54 -8.70
CA VAL A 179 4.00 9.53 -8.18
C VAL A 179 3.45 10.24 -6.92
N THR A 180 2.16 10.55 -6.90
CA THR A 180 1.53 11.17 -5.73
C THR A 180 1.56 10.25 -4.51
N ASN A 181 1.27 8.96 -4.69
CA ASN A 181 1.35 7.96 -3.61
C ASN A 181 2.78 7.75 -3.12
N ASP A 182 3.74 7.63 -4.04
CA ASP A 182 5.16 7.48 -3.71
C ASP A 182 5.68 8.70 -2.92
N ASN A 183 5.34 9.91 -3.36
CA ASN A 183 5.69 11.14 -2.65
C ASN A 183 5.04 11.21 -1.26
N LEU A 184 3.79 10.78 -1.12
CA LEU A 184 3.14 10.69 0.18
C LEU A 184 3.91 9.74 1.11
N ALA A 185 4.22 8.53 0.65
CA ALA A 185 4.99 7.56 1.42
C ALA A 185 6.32 8.14 1.91
N ARG A 186 7.07 8.81 1.01
CA ARG A 186 8.34 9.48 1.35
C ARG A 186 8.15 10.63 2.33
N SER A 187 7.10 11.44 2.16
CA SER A 187 6.82 12.61 3.01
C SER A 187 6.51 12.23 4.46
N ILE A 188 5.92 11.05 4.69
CA ILE A 188 5.65 10.50 6.02
C ILE A 188 6.79 9.62 6.55
N GLY A 189 7.94 9.60 5.85
CA GLY A 189 9.17 8.96 6.31
C GLY A 189 9.21 7.44 6.14
N LEU A 190 8.42 6.86 5.21
CA LEU A 190 8.54 5.45 4.88
C LEU A 190 9.82 5.20 4.07
N THR A 191 10.49 4.08 4.33
CA THR A 191 11.78 3.73 3.73
C THR A 191 11.84 2.30 3.19
N SER A 192 10.79 1.50 3.42
CA SER A 192 10.74 0.09 3.04
C SER A 192 9.34 -0.34 2.63
N THR A 193 9.26 -1.42 1.84
CA THR A 193 8.01 -2.09 1.46
C THR A 193 8.01 -3.58 1.83
N PRO A 194 6.86 -4.16 2.18
CA PRO A 194 5.63 -3.45 2.50
C PRO A 194 5.76 -2.71 3.83
N THR A 195 5.16 -1.54 3.94
CA THR A 195 4.94 -0.85 5.21
C THR A 195 3.45 -0.60 5.36
N PHE A 196 2.92 -0.88 6.54
CA PHE A 196 1.50 -0.73 6.85
C PHE A 196 1.29 0.38 7.86
N ILE A 197 0.23 1.16 7.65
CA ILE A 197 -0.26 2.13 8.63
C ILE A 197 -1.66 1.70 9.04
N LEU A 198 -1.84 1.42 10.33
CA LEU A 198 -3.12 1.13 10.94
C LEU A 198 -3.64 2.40 11.60
N ILE A 199 -4.82 2.85 11.17
CA ILE A 199 -5.48 4.05 11.68
C ILE A 199 -6.80 3.64 12.33
N ALA A 200 -7.04 4.12 13.55
CA ALA A 200 -8.29 3.92 14.28
C ALA A 200 -8.69 5.25 14.93
N ASP A 201 -10.01 5.49 15.04
CA ASP A 201 -10.54 6.70 15.65
C ASP A 201 -10.06 6.88 17.09
N GLY A 202 -9.56 8.07 17.41
CA GLY A 202 -9.10 8.41 18.76
C GLY A 202 -7.80 7.73 19.21
N LYS A 203 -7.11 6.99 18.32
CA LYS A 203 -5.84 6.32 18.61
C LYS A 203 -4.72 6.86 17.72
N PRO A 204 -3.47 6.89 18.23
CA PRO A 204 -2.33 7.22 17.37
C PRO A 204 -2.16 6.14 16.29
N PRO A 205 -1.79 6.52 15.05
CA PRO A 205 -1.49 5.57 13.99
C PRO A 205 -0.39 4.60 14.40
N LEU A 206 -0.57 3.32 14.05
CA LEU A 206 0.43 2.27 14.28
C LEU A 206 1.09 1.89 12.95
N LYS A 207 2.42 1.93 12.92
CA LYS A 207 3.22 1.46 11.78
C LYS A 207 3.65 0.01 12.00
N ILE A 208 3.45 -0.84 10.98
CA ILE A 208 3.96 -2.21 10.91
C ILE A 208 4.88 -2.29 9.68
N GLU A 209 6.12 -2.70 9.86
CA GLU A 209 7.11 -2.79 8.77
C GLU A 209 7.34 -4.24 8.34
N GLY A 210 7.42 -4.45 7.03
CA GLY A 210 7.70 -5.73 6.39
C GLY A 210 6.53 -6.70 6.38
N ALA A 211 6.72 -7.82 5.67
CA ALA A 211 5.76 -8.91 5.58
C ALA A 211 5.76 -9.72 6.88
N GLN A 212 5.14 -9.16 7.92
CA GLN A 212 5.01 -9.82 9.21
C GLN A 212 4.02 -11.00 9.13
N PRO A 213 4.12 -11.99 10.04
CA PRO A 213 3.13 -13.05 10.15
C PRO A 213 1.73 -12.51 10.47
N TYR A 214 0.69 -13.24 10.07
CA TYR A 214 -0.71 -12.88 10.30
C TYR A 214 -1.01 -12.52 11.77
N SER A 215 -0.43 -13.23 12.73
CA SER A 215 -0.65 -13.00 14.17
C SER A 215 -0.27 -11.58 14.63
N VAL A 216 0.71 -10.95 13.98
CA VAL A 216 1.09 -9.55 14.27
C VAL A 216 -0.02 -8.60 13.84
N PHE A 217 -0.56 -8.79 12.63
CA PHE A 217 -1.69 -7.99 12.12
C PHE A 217 -2.96 -8.24 12.93
N GLU A 218 -3.27 -9.50 13.23
CA GLU A 218 -4.42 -9.86 14.06
C GLU A 218 -4.37 -9.16 15.42
N GLY A 219 -3.24 -9.23 16.11
CA GLY A 219 -3.05 -8.57 17.42
C GLY A 219 -3.23 -7.05 17.33
N ALA A 220 -2.61 -6.41 16.33
CA ALA A 220 -2.71 -4.98 16.12
C ALA A 220 -4.15 -4.53 15.78
N ILE A 221 -4.83 -5.26 14.89
CA ILE A 221 -6.21 -4.95 14.48
C ILE A 221 -7.16 -5.11 15.67
N ARG A 222 -7.07 -6.20 16.45
CA ARG A 222 -7.91 -6.42 17.63
C ARG A 222 -7.69 -5.33 18.69
N GLN A 223 -6.44 -4.91 18.92
CA GLN A 223 -6.14 -3.79 19.82
C GLN A 223 -6.70 -2.46 19.28
N ALA A 224 -6.71 -2.25 17.98
CA ALA A 224 -7.28 -1.06 17.37
C ALA A 224 -8.82 -1.01 17.48
N LEU A 225 -9.48 -2.18 17.45
CA LEU A 225 -10.94 -2.33 17.56
C LEU A 225 -11.46 -2.25 19.00
N SER A 226 -10.63 -2.51 20.01
CA SER A 226 -10.98 -2.40 21.44
C SER A 226 -11.06 -0.95 21.89
#